data_c482ef90505d9d5ba32d8acb0178124b
#
_entry.id   c482ef90505d9d5ba32d8acb0178124b
#
_cell.length_a   1.000
_cell.length_b   1.000
_cell.length_c   1.000
_cell.angle_alpha   90.00
_cell.angle_beta   90.00
_cell.angle_gamma   90.00
#
_symmetry.space_group_name_H-M   'P 1'
#
loop_
_entity.id
_entity.type
_entity.pdbx_description
1 polymer ?
#
loop_
_entity_poly.entity_id
_entity_poly.type
_entity_poly.pdbx_seq_one_letter_code
_entity_poly.pdbx_strand_id
1 'polypeptide(L)'
;MMSAGRFIEDLADAIRTKSTWPEFPSGVTVTEAYSLIPQLTSLISGDTSAGIKAGVTNADLQALFGLEEPLLGLLYQQSETENAATLSHTASRRIECELAMRLNSDGSPISIGPAVEFVRVDFCRPEDLTPGNVALANL
;
A
#
# COMPACT_ATOMS: atom_id res chain seq x y z
N MET A 1 -23.51 -6.95 -7.56
CA MET A 1 -22.12 -7.35 -7.23
C MET A 1 -21.19 -6.63 -8.19
N MET A 2 -20.29 -5.79 -7.70
CA MET A 2 -19.33 -5.05 -8.52
C MET A 2 -18.31 -6.05 -9.10
N SER A 3 -17.92 -5.93 -10.39
CA SER A 3 -16.88 -6.79 -10.94
C SER A 3 -15.51 -6.40 -10.36
N ALA A 4 -14.60 -7.35 -10.21
CA ALA A 4 -13.25 -7.08 -9.68
C ALA A 4 -12.53 -6.00 -10.50
N GLY A 5 -12.70 -5.97 -11.83
CA GLY A 5 -12.11 -4.95 -12.69
C GLY A 5 -12.58 -3.53 -12.36
N ARG A 6 -13.88 -3.34 -12.16
CA ARG A 6 -14.42 -2.03 -11.80
C ARG A 6 -13.95 -1.55 -10.44
N PHE A 7 -13.87 -2.47 -9.46
CA PHE A 7 -13.34 -2.13 -8.14
C PHE A 7 -11.89 -1.61 -8.22
N ILE A 8 -11.03 -2.26 -9.02
CA ILE A 8 -9.63 -1.83 -9.17
C ILE A 8 -9.51 -0.47 -9.86
N GLU A 9 -10.39 -0.17 -10.83
CA GLU A 9 -10.47 1.16 -11.46
C GLU A 9 -10.88 2.23 -10.44
N ASP A 10 -11.93 1.97 -9.67
CA ASP A 10 -12.44 2.88 -8.64
C ASP A 10 -11.38 3.10 -7.52
N LEU A 11 -10.65 2.05 -7.12
CA LEU A 11 -9.57 2.14 -6.14
C LEU A 11 -8.39 2.95 -6.68
N ALA A 12 -7.96 2.70 -7.93
CA ALA A 12 -6.90 3.47 -8.57
C ALA A 12 -7.24 4.96 -8.66
N ASP A 13 -8.49 5.27 -9.00
CA ASP A 13 -8.95 6.66 -9.08
C ASP A 13 -8.97 7.32 -7.68
N ALA A 14 -9.46 6.61 -6.67
CA ALA A 14 -9.45 7.09 -5.28
C ALA A 14 -8.03 7.34 -4.75
N ILE A 15 -7.06 6.50 -5.10
CA ILE A 15 -5.65 6.70 -4.75
C ILE A 15 -5.09 7.95 -5.44
N ARG A 16 -5.28 8.09 -6.76
CA ARG A 16 -4.79 9.24 -7.53
C ARG A 16 -5.40 10.57 -7.09
N THR A 17 -6.69 10.58 -6.85
CA THR A 17 -7.44 11.79 -6.46
C THR A 17 -7.40 12.06 -4.96
N LYS A 18 -6.83 11.14 -4.17
CA LYS A 18 -6.79 11.19 -2.70
C LYS A 18 -8.19 11.27 -2.07
N SER A 19 -9.18 10.69 -2.75
CA SER A 19 -10.57 10.61 -2.29
C SER A 19 -10.79 9.39 -1.39
N THR A 20 -11.98 9.26 -0.83
CA THR A 20 -12.39 8.09 -0.05
C THR A 20 -12.30 6.80 -0.89
N TRP A 21 -11.76 5.74 -0.31
CA TRP A 21 -11.66 4.45 -0.97
C TRP A 21 -13.03 3.83 -1.20
N PRO A 22 -13.21 3.07 -2.28
CA PRO A 22 -14.42 2.30 -2.50
C PRO A 22 -14.60 1.23 -1.42
N GLU A 23 -15.81 0.70 -1.31
CA GLU A 23 -16.08 -0.46 -0.47
C GLU A 23 -15.32 -1.69 -0.99
N PHE A 24 -14.51 -2.29 -0.13
CA PHE A 24 -13.69 -3.44 -0.51
C PHE A 24 -14.55 -4.70 -0.68
N PRO A 25 -14.22 -5.55 -1.64
CA PRO A 25 -14.88 -6.83 -1.79
C PRO A 25 -14.57 -7.74 -0.59
N SER A 26 -15.58 -8.46 -0.12
CA SER A 26 -15.41 -9.41 0.98
C SER A 26 -14.64 -10.65 0.52
N GLY A 27 -13.78 -11.19 1.40
CA GLY A 27 -13.13 -12.48 1.21
C GLY A 27 -11.96 -12.49 0.24
N VAL A 28 -11.40 -11.31 -0.11
CA VAL A 28 -10.16 -11.24 -0.90
C VAL A 28 -9.02 -11.85 -0.10
N THR A 29 -8.36 -12.84 -0.66
CA THR A 29 -7.14 -13.43 -0.10
C THR A 29 -5.91 -12.61 -0.46
N VAL A 30 -4.80 -12.79 0.27
CA VAL A 30 -3.52 -12.13 -0.05
C VAL A 30 -3.03 -12.51 -1.45
N THR A 31 -3.20 -13.78 -1.84
CA THR A 31 -2.82 -14.25 -3.18
C THR A 31 -3.64 -13.57 -4.28
N GLU A 32 -4.95 -13.43 -4.10
CA GLU A 32 -5.81 -12.70 -5.04
C GLU A 32 -5.43 -11.23 -5.09
N ALA A 33 -5.19 -10.59 -3.94
CA ALA A 33 -4.72 -9.22 -3.87
C ALA A 33 -3.44 -9.02 -4.71
N TYR A 34 -2.43 -9.87 -4.52
CA TYR A 34 -1.20 -9.80 -5.30
C TYR A 34 -1.41 -10.01 -6.80
N SER A 35 -2.38 -10.81 -7.21
CA SER A 35 -2.71 -10.96 -8.63
C SER A 35 -3.32 -9.71 -9.26
N LEU A 36 -3.94 -8.83 -8.45
CA LEU A 36 -4.57 -7.58 -8.89
C LEU A 36 -3.61 -6.37 -8.87
N ILE A 37 -2.53 -6.43 -8.09
CA ILE A 37 -1.56 -5.34 -7.95
C ILE A 37 -0.97 -4.88 -9.30
N PRO A 38 -0.60 -5.73 -10.26
CA PRO A 38 -0.10 -5.26 -11.55
C PRO A 38 -1.10 -4.37 -12.30
N GLN A 39 -2.38 -4.74 -12.32
CA GLN A 39 -3.42 -3.92 -12.95
C GLN A 39 -3.58 -2.58 -12.22
N LEU A 40 -3.61 -2.60 -10.89
CA LEU A 40 -3.72 -1.40 -10.07
C LEU A 40 -2.51 -0.47 -10.30
N THR A 41 -1.29 -1.02 -10.35
CA THR A 41 -0.05 -0.29 -10.63
C THR A 41 -0.10 0.41 -11.97
N SER A 42 -0.50 -0.31 -13.01
CA SER A 42 -0.65 0.25 -14.37
C SER A 42 -1.59 1.46 -14.39
N LEU A 43 -2.70 1.39 -13.65
CA LEU A 43 -3.68 2.48 -13.56
C LEU A 43 -3.18 3.68 -12.73
N ILE A 44 -2.31 3.46 -11.74
CA ILE A 44 -1.80 4.54 -10.88
C ILE A 44 -0.58 5.23 -11.49
N SER A 45 0.41 4.47 -11.95
CA SER A 45 1.75 4.97 -12.30
C SER A 45 2.29 4.51 -13.65
N GLY A 46 1.47 3.87 -14.48
CA GLY A 46 1.88 3.43 -15.82
C GLY A 46 3.02 2.43 -15.79
N ASP A 47 2.89 1.34 -15.04
CA ASP A 47 3.82 0.22 -14.94
C ASP A 47 5.20 0.53 -14.30
N THR A 48 5.37 1.74 -13.72
CA THR A 48 6.61 2.11 -13.03
C THR A 48 6.43 2.09 -11.51
N SER A 49 7.26 1.33 -10.82
CA SER A 49 7.41 1.41 -9.36
C SER A 49 8.77 2.01 -9.01
N ALA A 50 8.82 2.82 -7.95
CA ALA A 50 10.07 3.34 -7.40
C ALA A 50 10.78 2.33 -6.50
N GLY A 51 10.04 1.36 -5.98
CA GLY A 51 10.55 0.36 -5.07
C GLY A 51 9.47 -0.54 -4.50
N ILE A 52 9.84 -1.26 -3.46
CA ILE A 52 8.95 -2.11 -2.67
C ILE A 52 9.01 -1.69 -1.21
N LYS A 53 7.93 -1.92 -0.48
CA LYS A 53 7.88 -1.78 0.98
C LYS A 53 7.39 -3.06 1.64
N ALA A 54 7.76 -3.26 2.89
CA ALA A 54 7.24 -4.32 3.73
C ALA A 54 6.24 -3.73 4.72
N GLY A 55 4.98 -4.11 4.62
CA GLY A 55 3.92 -3.75 5.56
C GLY A 55 3.64 -4.89 6.54
N VAL A 56 3.01 -4.57 7.67
CA VAL A 56 2.68 -5.55 8.73
C VAL A 56 3.94 -6.31 9.18
N THR A 57 5.02 -5.58 9.47
CA THR A 57 6.30 -6.17 9.90
C THR A 57 6.30 -6.60 11.37
N ASN A 58 5.34 -6.12 12.16
CA ASN A 58 5.20 -6.48 13.57
C ASN A 58 4.62 -7.89 13.73
N ALA A 59 5.31 -8.75 14.49
CA ALA A 59 4.92 -10.15 14.68
C ALA A 59 3.53 -10.33 15.32
N ASP A 60 3.14 -9.45 16.24
CA ASP A 60 1.81 -9.53 16.88
C ASP A 60 0.70 -9.20 15.88
N LEU A 61 0.94 -8.24 14.99
CA LEU A 61 0.00 -7.91 13.90
C LEU A 61 -0.06 -9.03 12.87
N GLN A 62 1.07 -9.65 12.53
CA GLN A 62 1.08 -10.83 11.65
C GLN A 62 0.25 -11.96 12.25
N ALA A 63 0.45 -12.26 13.54
CA ALA A 63 -0.33 -13.29 14.24
C ALA A 63 -1.83 -12.95 14.27
N LEU A 64 -2.19 -11.68 14.50
CA LEU A 64 -3.58 -11.22 14.48
C LEU A 64 -4.25 -11.41 13.11
N PHE A 65 -3.51 -11.19 12.05
CA PHE A 65 -3.98 -11.37 10.66
C PHE A 65 -3.79 -12.80 10.12
N GLY A 66 -3.19 -13.71 10.89
CA GLY A 66 -2.88 -15.07 10.41
C GLY A 66 -1.84 -15.10 9.30
N LEU A 67 -0.90 -14.14 9.31
CA LEU A 67 0.19 -14.04 8.36
C LEU A 67 1.45 -14.70 8.93
N GLU A 68 2.21 -15.38 8.07
CA GLU A 68 3.52 -15.98 8.42
C GLU A 68 4.69 -15.05 8.04
N GLU A 69 4.43 -14.04 7.20
CA GLU A 69 5.43 -13.09 6.70
C GLU A 69 4.81 -11.70 6.49
N PRO A 70 5.63 -10.64 6.40
CA PRO A 70 5.14 -9.30 6.06
C PRO A 70 4.44 -9.26 4.70
N LEU A 71 3.52 -8.31 4.55
CA LEU A 71 2.92 -8.00 3.26
C LEU A 71 3.87 -7.12 2.44
N LEU A 72 3.95 -7.41 1.13
CA LEU A 72 4.70 -6.58 0.21
C LEU A 72 3.79 -5.56 -0.46
N GLY A 73 4.21 -4.31 -0.48
CA GLY A 73 3.59 -3.23 -1.22
C GLY A 73 4.54 -2.61 -2.23
N LEU A 74 4.02 -1.78 -3.12
CA LEU A 74 4.82 -1.03 -4.08
C LEU A 74 4.94 0.43 -3.67
N LEU A 75 6.09 1.02 -3.92
CA LEU A 75 6.32 2.46 -3.83
C LEU A 75 6.24 3.06 -5.22
N TYR A 76 5.42 4.09 -5.38
CA TYR A 76 5.29 4.82 -6.64
C TYR A 76 6.15 6.08 -6.60
N GLN A 77 6.77 6.44 -7.73
CA GLN A 77 7.64 7.62 -7.84
C GLN A 77 6.98 8.92 -7.34
N GLN A 78 5.66 9.03 -7.52
CA GLN A 78 4.89 10.20 -7.10
C GLN A 78 4.64 10.26 -5.58
N SER A 79 4.90 9.20 -4.85
CA SER A 79 4.74 9.14 -3.39
C SER A 79 6.02 9.45 -2.62
N GLU A 80 7.17 9.50 -3.30
CA GLU A 80 8.42 9.89 -2.68
C GLU A 80 8.59 11.41 -2.63
N THR A 81 9.05 11.92 -1.50
CA THR A 81 9.47 13.31 -1.35
C THR A 81 10.71 13.38 -0.47
N GLU A 82 11.66 14.19 -0.87
CA GLU A 82 12.87 14.45 -0.09
C GLU A 82 12.73 15.78 0.65
N ASN A 83 13.33 15.86 1.83
CA ASN A 83 13.48 17.03 2.70
C ASN A 83 12.22 17.52 3.40
N ALA A 84 11.12 17.81 2.72
CA ALA A 84 9.89 18.27 3.35
C ALA A 84 8.67 17.99 2.47
N ALA A 85 7.56 17.57 3.10
CA ALA A 85 6.26 17.44 2.47
C ALA A 85 5.20 18.16 3.29
N THR A 86 4.30 18.83 2.62
CA THR A 86 3.08 19.37 3.23
C THR A 86 1.91 18.49 2.82
N LEU A 87 1.28 17.85 3.80
CA LEU A 87 0.17 16.95 3.58
C LEU A 87 -1.10 17.51 4.21
N SER A 88 -2.23 17.32 3.54
CA SER A 88 -3.52 17.64 4.14
C SER A 88 -3.75 16.77 5.36
N HIS A 89 -4.13 17.37 6.48
CA HIS A 89 -4.50 16.63 7.67
C HIS A 89 -5.81 15.87 7.43
N THR A 90 -5.80 14.57 7.73
CA THR A 90 -7.01 13.74 7.82
C THR A 90 -6.92 12.88 9.08
N ALA A 91 -8.05 12.58 9.70
CA ALA A 91 -8.10 11.77 10.93
C ALA A 91 -7.63 10.32 10.70
N SER A 92 -7.66 9.84 9.46
CA SER A 92 -7.24 8.49 9.09
C SER A 92 -5.73 8.36 8.83
N ARG A 93 -4.98 9.47 8.78
CA ARG A 93 -3.53 9.40 8.58
C ARG A 93 -2.80 9.06 9.87
N ARG A 94 -1.85 8.16 9.72
CA ARG A 94 -0.88 7.80 10.76
C ARG A 94 0.52 8.07 10.26
N ILE A 95 1.43 8.28 11.19
CA ILE A 95 2.86 8.48 10.91
C ILE A 95 3.57 7.26 11.45
N GLU A 96 4.36 6.61 10.60
CA GLU A 96 5.19 5.47 10.96
C GLU A 96 6.65 5.80 10.68
N CYS A 97 7.53 5.42 11.63
CA CYS A 97 8.98 5.57 11.47
C CYS A 97 9.51 4.34 10.75
N GLU A 98 10.21 4.55 9.65
CA GLU A 98 10.67 3.51 8.76
C GLU A 98 12.18 3.57 8.52
N LEU A 99 12.73 2.51 7.95
CA LEU A 99 14.06 2.48 7.34
C LEU A 99 13.92 2.34 5.83
N ALA A 100 14.45 3.31 5.10
CA ALA A 100 14.53 3.24 3.66
C ALA A 100 15.91 2.75 3.23
N MET A 101 15.94 1.85 2.25
CA MET A 101 17.15 1.34 1.66
C MET A 101 17.15 1.62 0.16
N ARG A 102 18.22 2.26 -0.33
CA ARG A 102 18.45 2.42 -1.76
C ARG A 102 19.32 1.27 -2.25
N LEU A 103 18.89 0.64 -3.35
CA LEU A 103 19.57 -0.52 -3.92
C LEU A 103 20.14 -0.19 -5.31
N ASN A 104 21.21 -0.87 -5.66
CA ASN A 104 21.69 -0.97 -7.04
C ASN A 104 20.76 -1.87 -7.88
N SER A 105 20.99 -1.89 -9.18
CA SER A 105 20.26 -2.76 -10.11
C SER A 105 20.44 -4.27 -9.86
N ASP A 106 21.51 -4.65 -9.18
CA ASP A 106 21.79 -6.03 -8.76
C ASP A 106 21.23 -6.38 -7.37
N GLY A 107 20.50 -5.42 -6.75
CA GLY A 107 19.93 -5.59 -5.41
C GLY A 107 20.89 -5.32 -4.25
N SER A 108 22.15 -4.97 -4.52
CA SER A 108 23.08 -4.62 -3.45
C SER A 108 22.76 -3.25 -2.84
N PRO A 109 22.90 -3.06 -1.52
CA PRO A 109 22.57 -1.81 -0.86
C PRO A 109 23.60 -0.71 -1.20
N ILE A 110 23.09 0.48 -1.56
CA ILE A 110 23.88 1.71 -1.75
C ILE A 110 23.89 2.51 -0.46
N SER A 111 22.75 2.68 0.16
CA SER A 111 22.57 3.47 1.37
C SER A 111 21.35 3.00 2.16
N ILE A 112 21.36 3.29 3.45
CA ILE A 112 20.23 3.11 4.35
C ILE A 112 20.08 4.38 5.18
N GLY A 113 18.84 4.76 5.45
CA GLY A 113 18.53 5.95 6.24
C GLY A 113 17.13 5.90 6.86
N PRO A 114 16.87 6.82 7.78
CA PRO A 114 15.52 6.96 8.35
C PRO A 114 14.56 7.47 7.29
N ALA A 115 13.33 6.98 7.36
CA ALA A 115 12.21 7.44 6.55
C ALA A 115 10.96 7.59 7.42
N VAL A 116 9.96 8.25 6.89
CA VAL A 116 8.66 8.41 7.52
C VAL A 116 7.60 8.02 6.51
N GLU A 117 6.73 7.11 6.89
CA GLU A 117 5.55 6.77 6.10
C GLU A 117 4.31 7.48 6.66
N PHE A 118 3.51 8.04 5.76
CA PHE A 118 2.20 8.59 6.07
C PHE A 118 1.11 7.63 5.60
N VAL A 119 0.81 6.68 6.47
CA VAL A 119 -0.16 5.61 6.16
C VAL A 119 -1.57 6.19 6.12
N ARG A 120 -2.34 5.78 5.12
CA ARG A 120 -3.79 5.98 5.06
C ARG A 120 -4.49 4.67 5.46
N VAL A 121 -5.49 4.80 6.33
CA VAL A 121 -6.35 3.69 6.74
C VAL A 121 -7.80 4.12 6.50
N ASP A 122 -8.14 4.31 5.23
CA ASP A 122 -9.44 4.86 4.80
C ASP A 122 -10.46 3.75 4.47
N PHE A 123 -10.38 2.60 5.14
CA PHE A 123 -11.38 1.55 5.00
C PHE A 123 -12.74 2.05 5.48
N CYS A 124 -13.77 1.88 4.63
CA CYS A 124 -15.12 2.35 4.94
C CYS A 124 -15.76 1.59 6.10
N ARG A 125 -15.38 0.34 6.29
CA ARG A 125 -15.96 -0.55 7.29
C ARG A 125 -14.86 -1.27 8.07
N PRO A 126 -15.04 -1.51 9.39
CA PRO A 126 -14.07 -2.28 10.19
C PRO A 126 -13.81 -3.69 9.62
N GLU A 127 -14.83 -4.34 9.07
CA GLU A 127 -14.73 -5.66 8.45
C GLU A 127 -13.91 -5.69 7.15
N ASP A 128 -13.65 -4.53 6.55
CA ASP A 128 -12.77 -4.43 5.37
C ASP A 128 -11.29 -4.54 5.74
N LEU A 129 -10.94 -4.43 7.02
CA LEU A 129 -9.58 -4.58 7.51
C LEU A 129 -9.17 -6.06 7.54
N THR A 130 -8.97 -6.63 6.38
CA THR A 130 -8.52 -8.02 6.17
C THR A 130 -7.13 -8.05 5.54
N PRO A 131 -6.35 -9.14 5.69
CA PRO A 131 -5.01 -9.23 5.08
C PRO A 131 -4.99 -8.96 3.58
N GLY A 132 -5.94 -9.50 2.83
CA GLY A 132 -6.04 -9.28 1.39
C GLY A 132 -6.34 -7.82 1.03
N ASN A 133 -7.26 -7.18 1.75
CA ASN A 133 -7.58 -5.78 1.51
C ASN A 133 -6.44 -4.86 1.94
N VAL A 134 -5.74 -5.19 3.03
CA VAL A 134 -4.52 -4.48 3.45
C VAL A 134 -3.43 -4.63 2.41
N ALA A 135 -3.23 -5.81 1.82
CA ALA A 135 -2.29 -6.03 0.73
C ALA A 135 -2.61 -5.17 -0.49
N LEU A 136 -3.90 -5.07 -0.89
CA LEU A 136 -4.33 -4.19 -1.98
C LEU A 136 -4.15 -2.70 -1.67
N ALA A 137 -4.41 -2.29 -0.43
CA ALA A 137 -4.32 -0.91 0.01
C ALA A 137 -2.90 -0.49 0.42
N ASN A 138 -2.03 -1.45 0.63
CA ASN A 138 -0.64 -1.23 1.07
C ASN A 138 0.25 -0.82 -0.11
N LEU A 139 -0.15 0.23 -0.77
CA LEU A 139 0.47 0.79 -1.96
C LEU A 139 1.35 1.98 -1.63
#